data_6c5393462af969f8b07cc83ecfb4b933
#
_entry.id   6c5393462af969f8b07cc83ecfb4b933
#
_cell.length_a   1.000
_cell.length_b   1.000
_cell.length_c   1.000
_cell.angle_alpha   90.00
_cell.angle_beta   90.00
_cell.angle_gamma   90.00
#
_symmetry.space_group_name_H-M   'P 1'
#
loop_
_entity.id
_entity.type
_entity.pdbx_description
1 polymer ?
#
loop_
_entity_poly.entity_id
_entity_poly.type
_entity_poly.pdbx_seq_one_letter_code
_entity_poly.pdbx_strand_id
1 'polypeptide(L)'
;MIVLDRQTPKEIQMKIAKNIRAIRKRRKISQKALSEKSGVSLGSVKRFETSGEISLHALIKIAIALDIDDALIHLFEEVPFLSIEEIINGQD
;
A
#
# COMPACT_ATOMS: atom_id res chain seq x y z
N MET A 1 -9.92 -19.78 18.83
CA MET A 1 -10.42 -18.57 18.21
C MET A 1 -10.57 -18.73 16.70
N ILE A 2 -11.66 -18.29 16.20
CA ILE A 2 -11.93 -18.43 14.79
C ILE A 2 -11.50 -17.16 14.07
N VAL A 3 -10.77 -17.34 12.99
CA VAL A 3 -10.24 -16.23 12.23
C VAL A 3 -10.87 -16.14 10.84
N LEU A 4 -12.16 -16.43 10.79
CA LEU A 4 -12.89 -16.45 9.52
C LEU A 4 -12.92 -15.09 8.83
N ASP A 5 -12.82 -14.00 9.62
CA ASP A 5 -12.88 -12.65 9.08
C ASP A 5 -11.53 -12.14 8.61
N ARG A 6 -10.47 -12.90 8.81
CA ARG A 6 -9.16 -12.47 8.36
C ARG A 6 -9.07 -12.46 6.86
N GLN A 7 -8.61 -11.35 6.34
CA GLN A 7 -8.39 -11.21 4.92
C GLN A 7 -7.14 -11.96 4.50
N THR A 8 -7.16 -12.49 3.29
CA THR A 8 -5.99 -13.12 2.70
C THR A 8 -5.02 -12.05 2.23
N PRO A 9 -3.75 -12.40 2.02
CA PRO A 9 -2.79 -11.45 1.44
C PRO A 9 -3.29 -10.84 0.15
N LYS A 10 -3.92 -11.63 -0.70
CA LYS A 10 -4.46 -11.14 -1.98
C LYS A 10 -5.56 -10.11 -1.77
N GLU A 11 -6.44 -10.36 -0.83
CA GLU A 11 -7.52 -9.42 -0.52
C GLU A 11 -6.97 -8.10 0.00
N ILE A 12 -5.93 -8.16 0.84
CA ILE A 12 -5.28 -6.95 1.36
C ILE A 12 -4.59 -6.19 0.23
N GLN A 13 -3.88 -6.89 -0.64
CA GLN A 13 -3.24 -6.27 -1.79
C GLN A 13 -4.25 -5.57 -2.70
N MET A 14 -5.37 -6.24 -2.96
CA MET A 14 -6.42 -5.66 -3.81
C MET A 14 -7.05 -4.44 -3.16
N LYS A 15 -7.21 -4.46 -1.85
CA LYS A 15 -7.75 -3.30 -1.14
C LYS A 15 -6.83 -2.10 -1.26
N ILE A 16 -5.53 -2.32 -1.09
CA ILE A 16 -4.53 -1.26 -1.24
C ILE A 16 -4.57 -0.71 -2.67
N ALA A 17 -4.59 -1.60 -3.65
CA ALA A 17 -4.64 -1.20 -5.05
C ALA A 17 -5.89 -0.38 -5.36
N LYS A 18 -7.03 -0.79 -4.82
CA LYS A 18 -8.28 -0.09 -5.01
C LYS A 18 -8.24 1.30 -4.39
N ASN A 19 -7.65 1.42 -3.21
CA ASN A 19 -7.52 2.72 -2.55
C ASN A 19 -6.63 3.66 -3.36
N ILE A 20 -5.52 3.16 -3.86
CA ILE A 20 -4.60 3.95 -4.69
C ILE A 20 -5.29 4.39 -5.99
N ARG A 21 -6.00 3.47 -6.63
CA ARG A 21 -6.75 3.79 -7.85
C ARG A 21 -7.78 4.89 -7.59
N ALA A 22 -8.49 4.82 -6.47
CA ALA A 22 -9.47 5.83 -6.11
C ALA A 22 -8.83 7.21 -5.94
N ILE A 23 -7.67 7.25 -5.29
CA ILE A 23 -6.92 8.49 -5.11
C ILE A 23 -6.48 9.04 -6.46
N ARG A 24 -5.93 8.18 -7.32
CA ARG A 24 -5.52 8.59 -8.67
C ARG A 24 -6.68 9.21 -9.43
N LYS A 25 -7.82 8.54 -9.42
CA LYS A 25 -9.01 9.04 -10.13
C LYS A 25 -9.53 10.35 -9.55
N ARG A 26 -9.53 10.46 -8.25
CA ARG A 26 -9.96 11.69 -7.58
C ARG A 26 -9.09 12.88 -8.00
N ARG A 27 -7.81 12.63 -8.22
CA ARG A 27 -6.87 13.66 -8.67
C ARG A 27 -6.87 13.83 -10.18
N LYS A 28 -7.74 13.09 -10.88
CA LYS A 28 -7.91 13.19 -12.33
C LYS A 28 -6.62 12.92 -13.09
N ILE A 29 -5.86 11.95 -12.61
CA ILE A 29 -4.61 11.52 -13.24
C ILE A 29 -4.86 10.19 -13.94
N SER A 30 -4.49 10.09 -15.21
CA SER A 30 -4.59 8.84 -15.95
C SER A 30 -3.50 7.87 -15.51
N GLN A 31 -3.67 6.59 -15.82
CA GLN A 31 -2.62 5.61 -15.55
C GLN A 31 -1.32 5.98 -16.26
N LYS A 32 -1.43 6.46 -17.49
CA LYS A 32 -0.25 6.88 -18.25
C LYS A 32 0.45 8.06 -17.59
N ALA A 33 -0.32 9.06 -17.14
CA ALA A 33 0.26 10.21 -16.45
C ALA A 33 0.91 9.79 -15.13
N LEU A 34 0.30 8.86 -14.42
CA LEU A 34 0.89 8.34 -13.18
C LEU A 34 2.20 7.60 -13.47
N SER A 35 2.23 6.81 -14.54
CA SER A 35 3.44 6.14 -14.97
C SER A 35 4.57 7.14 -15.23
N GLU A 36 4.28 8.18 -16.00
CA GLU A 36 5.27 9.20 -16.33
C GLU A 36 5.74 9.95 -15.08
N LYS A 37 4.83 10.29 -14.21
CA LYS A 37 5.13 11.05 -13.02
C LYS A 37 5.90 10.25 -11.98
N SER A 38 5.58 8.97 -11.85
CA SER A 38 6.20 8.12 -10.85
C SER A 38 7.47 7.44 -11.31
N GLY A 39 7.67 7.31 -12.61
CA GLY A 39 8.76 6.51 -13.14
C GLY A 39 8.49 5.01 -13.09
N VAL A 40 7.26 4.61 -12.76
CA VAL A 40 6.84 3.21 -12.78
C VAL A 40 6.22 2.93 -14.15
N SER A 41 6.58 1.82 -14.79
CA SER A 41 6.08 1.52 -16.13
C SER A 41 4.56 1.45 -16.15
N LEU A 42 3.97 1.80 -17.29
CA LEU A 42 2.53 1.73 -17.45
C LEU A 42 1.99 0.32 -17.23
N GLY A 43 2.73 -0.69 -17.71
CA GLY A 43 2.36 -2.07 -17.47
C GLY A 43 2.30 -2.41 -15.98
N SER A 44 3.26 -1.92 -15.21
CA SER A 44 3.29 -2.14 -13.77
C SER A 44 2.15 -1.42 -13.06
N VAL A 45 1.83 -0.20 -13.48
CA VAL A 45 0.69 0.55 -12.93
C VAL A 45 -0.60 -0.21 -13.18
N LYS A 46 -0.82 -0.65 -14.41
CA LYS A 46 -2.02 -1.40 -14.78
C LYS A 46 -2.13 -2.71 -14.02
N ARG A 47 -1.02 -3.44 -13.93
CA ARG A 47 -0.98 -4.71 -13.22
C ARG A 47 -1.29 -4.54 -11.74
N PHE A 48 -0.71 -3.52 -11.13
CA PHE A 48 -0.99 -3.22 -9.73
C PHE A 48 -2.48 -2.94 -9.52
N GLU A 49 -3.08 -2.10 -10.33
CA GLU A 49 -4.48 -1.72 -10.16
C GLU A 49 -5.44 -2.88 -10.39
N THR A 50 -5.05 -3.89 -11.17
CA THR A 50 -5.91 -5.04 -11.42
C THR A 50 -5.61 -6.24 -10.54
N SER A 51 -4.37 -6.42 -10.10
CA SER A 51 -3.96 -7.61 -9.36
C SER A 51 -3.46 -7.33 -7.94
N GLY A 52 -3.14 -6.09 -7.64
CA GLY A 52 -2.53 -5.74 -6.37
C GLY A 52 -1.05 -6.05 -6.29
N GLU A 53 -0.45 -6.59 -7.36
CA GLU A 53 0.96 -6.98 -7.35
C GLU A 53 1.85 -5.81 -7.70
N ILE A 54 2.77 -5.51 -6.80
CA ILE A 54 3.71 -4.42 -6.99
C ILE A 54 4.85 -4.61 -5.99
N SER A 55 6.04 -4.15 -6.33
CA SER A 55 7.12 -4.10 -5.36
C SER A 55 6.89 -2.93 -4.41
N LEU A 56 7.43 -3.04 -3.21
CA LEU A 56 7.34 -1.93 -2.26
C LEU A 56 7.99 -0.67 -2.83
N HIS A 57 9.12 -0.84 -3.50
CA HIS A 57 9.83 0.28 -4.13
C HIS A 57 8.93 1.01 -5.13
N ALA A 58 8.26 0.27 -6.00
CA ALA A 58 7.38 0.87 -6.99
C ALA A 58 6.14 1.52 -6.35
N LEU A 59 5.61 0.89 -5.30
CA LEU A 59 4.48 1.46 -4.57
C LEU A 59 4.86 2.80 -3.93
N ILE A 60 6.06 2.89 -3.38
CA ILE A 60 6.55 4.14 -2.79
C ILE A 60 6.66 5.22 -3.88
N LYS A 61 7.17 4.87 -5.05
CA LYS A 61 7.25 5.82 -6.17
C LYS A 61 5.88 6.33 -6.59
N ILE A 62 4.90 5.45 -6.63
CA ILE A 62 3.51 5.83 -6.94
C ILE A 62 2.96 6.75 -5.86
N ALA A 63 3.22 6.43 -4.60
CA ALA A 63 2.74 7.24 -3.48
C ALA A 63 3.33 8.64 -3.51
N ILE A 64 4.62 8.76 -3.81
CA ILE A 64 5.27 10.06 -3.96
C ILE A 64 4.62 10.85 -5.10
N ALA A 65 4.38 10.20 -6.23
CA ALA A 65 3.77 10.86 -7.38
C ALA A 65 2.35 11.35 -7.08
N LEU A 66 1.64 10.66 -6.20
CA LEU A 66 0.30 11.04 -5.78
C LEU A 66 0.29 11.93 -4.53
N ASP A 67 1.47 12.25 -4.00
CA ASP A 67 1.61 13.06 -2.81
C ASP A 67 0.92 12.47 -1.58
N ILE A 68 1.06 11.16 -1.43
CA ILE A 68 0.53 10.41 -0.28
C ILE A 68 1.61 9.54 0.38
N ASP A 69 2.87 9.85 0.11
CA ASP A 69 3.99 9.10 0.69
C ASP A 69 4.05 9.19 2.21
N ASP A 70 3.47 10.24 2.78
CA ASP A 70 3.43 10.41 4.22
C ASP A 70 2.78 9.22 4.92
N ALA A 71 1.74 8.67 4.32
CA ALA A 71 1.06 7.50 4.86
C ALA A 71 1.99 6.28 4.91
N LEU A 72 2.90 6.15 3.95
CA LEU A 72 3.85 5.05 3.92
C LEU A 72 5.01 5.27 4.89
N ILE A 73 5.45 6.51 5.05
CA ILE A 73 6.54 6.83 5.97
C ILE A 73 6.18 6.44 7.39
N HIS A 74 4.93 6.61 7.77
CA HIS A 74 4.46 6.31 9.12
C HIS A 74 3.84 4.94 9.28
N LEU A 75 3.93 4.11 8.24
CA LEU A 75 3.33 2.78 8.26
C LEU A 75 3.98 1.92 9.36
N PHE A 76 3.13 1.36 10.22
CA PHE A 76 3.55 0.47 11.31
C PHE A 76 4.41 1.12 12.39
N GLU A 77 4.43 2.43 12.48
CA GLU A 77 5.16 3.11 13.54
C GLU A 77 4.57 2.79 14.91
N GLU A 78 3.26 2.65 14.98
CA GLU A 78 2.59 2.24 16.21
C GLU A 78 2.35 0.73 16.17
N VAL A 79 3.00 0.02 17.07
CA VAL A 79 2.85 -1.41 17.18
C VAL A 79 1.97 -1.71 18.40
N PRO A 80 0.77 -2.27 18.19
CA PRO A 80 -0.08 -2.61 19.32
C PRO A 80 0.55 -3.70 20.16
N PHE A 81 0.55 -3.52 21.48
CA PHE A 81 1.05 -4.51 22.40
C PHE A 81 -0.09 -5.42 22.85
N LEU A 82 0.16 -6.72 22.84
CA LEU A 82 -0.83 -7.70 23.22
C LEU A 82 -0.76 -8.03 24.71
N SER A 83 0.40 -7.83 25.33
CA SER A 83 0.61 -8.12 26.73
C SER A 83 1.83 -7.37 27.24
N ILE A 84 1.93 -7.32 28.59
CA ILE A 84 3.10 -6.72 29.25
C ILE A 84 4.35 -7.52 28.89
N GLU A 85 4.22 -8.83 28.84
CA GLU A 85 5.30 -9.73 28.52
C GLU A 85 5.87 -9.44 27.12
N GLU A 86 4.98 -9.19 26.18
CA GLU A 86 5.37 -8.85 24.83
C GLU A 86 6.11 -7.52 24.79
N ILE A 87 5.67 -6.55 25.56
CA ILE A 87 6.35 -5.26 25.66
C ILE A 87 7.78 -5.44 26.15
N ILE A 88 7.96 -6.24 27.19
CA ILE A 88 9.27 -6.49 27.79
C ILE A 88 10.17 -7.23 26.81
N ASN A 89 9.66 -8.27 26.17
CA ASN A 89 10.47 -9.11 25.29
C ASN A 89 10.72 -8.48 23.93
N GLY A 90 9.98 -7.49 23.58
CA GLY A 90 10.09 -6.83 22.28
C GLY A 90 11.12 -5.72 22.21
N GLN A 91 11.98 -5.61 23.20
CA GLN A 91 12.94 -4.52 23.26
C GLN A 91 14.32 -4.85 22.72
N ASP A 92 14.47 -5.98 22.11
CA ASP A 92 15.76 -6.39 21.55
C ASP A 92 16.10 -5.59 20.31
#